data_5b70d09cc7febfb2d7d50f79e927cf3c
#
_entry.id   5b70d09cc7febfb2d7d50f79e927cf3c
#
_cell.length_a   1.000
_cell.length_b   1.000
_cell.length_c   1.000
_cell.angle_alpha   90.00
_cell.angle_beta   90.00
_cell.angle_gamma   90.00
#
_symmetry.space_group_name_H-M   'P 1'
#
loop_
_entity.id
_entity.type
_entity.pdbx_description
1 polymer ?
#
loop_
_entity_poly.entity_id
_entity_poly.type
_entity_poly.pdbx_seq_one_letter_code
_entity_poly.pdbx_strand_id
1 'polypeptide(L)'
;MHRRGIRLMGELVPYMHGWGEFDGQSWMEIMDLADDYSLLCCYHTPFAFAMGPMLSAHPNVTFVAAHPGDRERVEEHIRLMKQHDNLYLDLSGTGLFRLGVLRHLVTQVGAERILFGTDSPWMDQRHTLDLFLALPLSPEAQARILYQNALELYGLQTWIE
;
A
#
# COMPACT_ATOMS: atom_id res chain seq x y z
N MET A 1 4.51 -3.71 -21.91
CA MET A 1 3.65 -3.29 -20.80
C MET A 1 3.24 -1.83 -20.95
N HIS A 2 4.13 -0.88 -21.00
CA HIS A 2 3.84 0.57 -21.13
C HIS A 2 2.91 0.91 -22.30
N ARG A 3 3.12 0.34 -23.48
CA ARG A 3 2.23 0.53 -24.66
C ARG A 3 0.77 0.06 -24.46
N ARG A 4 0.49 -0.72 -23.42
CA ARG A 4 -0.86 -1.22 -23.08
C ARG A 4 -1.48 -0.49 -21.89
N GLY A 5 -0.86 0.59 -21.40
CA GLY A 5 -1.35 1.36 -20.26
C GLY A 5 -1.23 0.65 -18.90
N ILE A 6 -0.44 -0.42 -18.81
CA ILE A 6 -0.19 -1.10 -17.52
C ILE A 6 0.72 -0.21 -16.70
N ARG A 7 0.27 0.16 -15.49
CA ARG A 7 0.98 1.04 -14.56
C ARG A 7 1.23 0.42 -13.19
N LEU A 8 0.59 -0.71 -12.89
CA LEU A 8 0.70 -1.39 -11.60
C LEU A 8 1.25 -2.79 -11.80
N MET A 9 2.22 -3.16 -10.95
CA MET A 9 2.76 -4.50 -10.81
C MET A 9 2.40 -5.03 -9.43
N GLY A 10 1.78 -6.17 -9.35
CA GLY A 10 1.40 -6.82 -8.08
C GLY A 10 -0.07 -7.23 -8.04
N GLU A 11 -0.54 -7.77 -6.93
CA GLU A 11 0.17 -7.90 -5.65
C GLU A 11 1.31 -8.94 -5.74
N LEU A 12 2.53 -8.56 -5.38
CA LEU A 12 3.68 -9.47 -5.33
C LEU A 12 3.76 -10.13 -3.96
N VAL A 13 3.69 -11.46 -3.94
CA VAL A 13 3.71 -12.29 -2.72
C VAL A 13 4.80 -13.35 -2.82
N PRO A 14 6.09 -12.98 -2.72
CA PRO A 14 7.22 -13.87 -3.03
C PRO A 14 7.24 -15.16 -2.25
N TYR A 15 6.98 -15.09 -0.95
CA TYR A 15 7.03 -16.25 -0.06
C TYR A 15 5.98 -17.32 -0.39
N MET A 16 4.82 -16.94 -0.97
CA MET A 16 3.79 -17.89 -1.40
C MET A 16 4.17 -18.63 -2.69
N HIS A 17 5.05 -18.05 -3.49
CA HIS A 17 5.44 -18.60 -4.80
C HIS A 17 6.84 -19.23 -4.80
N GLY A 18 7.50 -19.26 -3.63
CA GLY A 18 8.86 -19.79 -3.53
C GLY A 18 9.92 -18.93 -4.22
N TRP A 19 9.66 -17.63 -4.38
CA TRP A 19 10.57 -16.68 -5.05
C TRP A 19 11.55 -16.01 -4.07
N GLY A 20 11.66 -16.49 -2.83
CA GLY A 20 12.47 -15.88 -1.79
C GLY A 20 11.83 -14.64 -1.18
N GLU A 21 12.66 -13.83 -0.53
CA GLU A 21 12.24 -12.55 0.05
C GLU A 21 12.66 -11.38 -0.85
N PHE A 22 12.15 -10.18 -0.57
CA PHE A 22 12.43 -8.96 -1.37
C PHE A 22 13.88 -8.44 -1.25
N ASP A 23 14.76 -9.11 -0.54
CA ASP A 23 16.16 -8.74 -0.36
C ASP A 23 17.12 -9.35 -1.42
N GLY A 24 16.60 -10.18 -2.31
CA GLY A 24 17.39 -10.87 -3.34
C GLY A 24 17.73 -10.00 -4.55
N GLN A 25 18.88 -10.30 -5.22
CA GLN A 25 19.34 -9.60 -6.41
C GLN A 25 18.28 -9.54 -7.53
N SER A 26 17.55 -10.62 -7.75
CA SER A 26 16.50 -10.68 -8.78
C SER A 26 15.38 -9.68 -8.52
N TRP A 27 15.07 -9.38 -7.26
CA TRP A 27 14.07 -8.38 -6.90
C TRP A 27 14.57 -6.97 -7.17
N MET A 28 15.85 -6.69 -6.92
CA MET A 28 16.46 -5.42 -7.29
C MET A 28 16.34 -5.17 -8.80
N GLU A 29 16.67 -6.16 -9.63
CA GLU A 29 16.53 -6.09 -11.09
C GLU A 29 15.08 -5.89 -11.56
N ILE A 30 14.11 -6.51 -10.88
CA ILE A 30 12.68 -6.29 -11.16
C ILE A 30 12.27 -4.86 -10.79
N MET A 31 12.79 -4.31 -9.72
CA MET A 31 12.49 -2.93 -9.31
C MET A 31 13.20 -1.90 -10.20
N ASP A 32 14.39 -2.20 -10.73
CA ASP A 32 15.02 -1.39 -11.77
C ASP A 32 14.12 -1.28 -13.01
N LEU A 33 13.50 -2.40 -13.43
CA LEU A 33 12.51 -2.38 -14.51
C LEU A 33 11.23 -1.59 -14.12
N ALA A 34 10.81 -1.67 -12.87
CA ALA A 34 9.66 -0.89 -12.40
C ALA A 34 9.95 0.61 -12.46
N ASP A 35 11.16 1.04 -12.13
CA ASP A 35 11.62 2.42 -12.25
C ASP A 35 11.66 2.86 -13.72
N ASP A 36 12.33 2.10 -14.60
CA ASP A 36 12.42 2.37 -16.04
C ASP A 36 11.06 2.56 -16.71
N TYR A 37 10.05 1.84 -16.27
CA TYR A 37 8.69 1.89 -16.83
C TYR A 37 7.70 2.72 -15.99
N SER A 38 8.16 3.39 -14.94
CA SER A 38 7.32 4.18 -14.02
C SER A 38 6.12 3.37 -13.50
N LEU A 39 6.37 2.14 -13.06
CA LEU A 39 5.36 1.26 -12.52
C LEU A 39 5.23 1.48 -11.01
N LEU A 40 3.99 1.37 -10.52
CA LEU A 40 3.72 1.19 -9.10
C LEU A 40 3.93 -0.28 -8.75
N CYS A 41 4.44 -0.55 -7.56
CA CYS A 41 4.65 -1.90 -7.06
C CYS A 41 3.80 -2.15 -5.82
N CYS A 42 2.75 -2.96 -5.93
CA CYS A 42 2.02 -3.47 -4.78
C CYS A 42 2.67 -4.76 -4.30
N TYR A 43 2.96 -4.86 -3.01
CA TYR A 43 3.64 -5.99 -2.42
C TYR A 43 3.02 -6.44 -1.10
N HIS A 44 3.16 -7.74 -0.82
CA HIS A 44 2.83 -8.34 0.45
C HIS A 44 4.04 -9.07 1.02
N THR A 45 4.44 -8.72 2.22
CA THR A 45 5.48 -9.44 2.97
C THR A 45 5.07 -9.59 4.44
N PRO A 46 5.38 -10.75 5.07
CA PRO A 46 5.22 -10.89 6.51
C PRO A 46 6.24 -10.06 7.31
N PHE A 47 7.29 -9.56 6.65
CA PHE A 47 8.41 -8.83 7.25
C PHE A 47 8.54 -7.44 6.63
N ALA A 48 7.71 -6.49 7.07
CA ALA A 48 7.72 -5.12 6.54
C ALA A 48 9.10 -4.45 6.62
N PHE A 49 9.85 -4.69 7.70
CA PHE A 49 11.20 -4.13 7.89
C PHE A 49 12.18 -4.51 6.77
N ALA A 50 12.00 -5.68 6.12
CA ALA A 50 12.88 -6.14 5.04
C ALA A 50 12.78 -5.25 3.78
N MET A 51 11.73 -4.44 3.65
CA MET A 51 11.55 -3.53 2.53
C MET A 51 12.38 -2.25 2.58
N GLY A 52 12.98 -1.91 3.73
CA GLY A 52 13.76 -0.66 3.87
C GLY A 52 14.85 -0.48 2.83
N PRO A 53 15.72 -1.47 2.58
CA PRO A 53 16.74 -1.40 1.53
C PRO A 53 16.16 -1.20 0.12
N MET A 54 15.07 -1.90 -0.21
CA MET A 54 14.39 -1.80 -1.50
C MET A 54 13.80 -0.39 -1.72
N LEU A 55 13.11 0.15 -0.72
CA LEU A 55 12.55 1.50 -0.75
C LEU A 55 13.63 2.57 -0.94
N SER A 56 14.78 2.39 -0.29
CA SER A 56 15.93 3.32 -0.40
C SER A 56 16.61 3.25 -1.76
N ALA A 57 16.76 2.05 -2.32
CA ALA A 57 17.45 1.83 -3.58
C ALA A 57 16.64 2.35 -4.78
N HIS A 58 15.30 2.36 -4.69
CA HIS A 58 14.40 2.74 -5.78
C HIS A 58 13.46 3.90 -5.37
N PRO A 59 13.98 5.11 -5.12
CA PRO A 59 13.18 6.23 -4.60
C PRO A 59 12.12 6.74 -5.59
N ASN A 60 12.26 6.45 -6.89
CA ASN A 60 11.29 6.85 -7.92
C ASN A 60 10.18 5.81 -8.12
N VAL A 61 10.34 4.59 -7.64
CA VAL A 61 9.29 3.58 -7.65
C VAL A 61 8.33 3.86 -6.50
N THR A 62 7.04 3.94 -6.77
CA THR A 62 6.03 4.01 -5.71
C THR A 62 5.65 2.61 -5.27
N PHE A 63 5.80 2.36 -3.99
CA PHE A 63 5.46 1.08 -3.36
C PHE A 63 4.14 1.19 -2.61
N VAL A 64 3.31 0.16 -2.71
CA VAL A 64 2.07 0.00 -1.95
C VAL A 64 2.18 -1.27 -1.12
N ALA A 65 2.32 -1.14 0.19
CA ALA A 65 2.27 -2.27 1.10
C ALA A 65 0.84 -2.76 1.24
N ALA A 66 0.58 -4.03 0.90
CA ALA A 66 -0.72 -4.64 1.12
C ALA A 66 -0.86 -5.03 2.59
N HIS A 67 -2.01 -4.68 3.17
CA HIS A 67 -2.49 -5.04 4.50
C HIS A 67 -1.73 -4.43 5.70
N PRO A 68 -2.45 -3.81 6.63
CA PRO A 68 -1.84 -3.29 7.87
C PRO A 68 -1.21 -4.39 8.72
N GLY A 69 -1.78 -5.60 8.66
CA GLY A 69 -1.31 -6.73 9.44
C GLY A 69 -1.61 -6.63 10.95
N ASP A 70 -0.78 -7.27 11.77
CA ASP A 70 -0.87 -7.19 13.21
C ASP A 70 -0.26 -5.88 13.76
N ARG A 71 -0.30 -5.70 15.09
CA ARG A 71 0.19 -4.48 15.74
C ARG A 71 1.67 -4.22 15.44
N GLU A 72 2.48 -5.24 15.48
CA GLU A 72 3.93 -5.11 15.26
C GLU A 72 4.21 -4.65 13.83
N ARG A 73 3.52 -5.23 12.85
CA ARG A 73 3.62 -4.85 11.45
C ARG A 73 3.13 -3.42 11.18
N VAL A 74 2.06 -2.99 11.85
CA VAL A 74 1.59 -1.60 11.77
C VAL A 74 2.68 -0.62 12.20
N GLU A 75 3.38 -0.89 13.31
CA GLU A 75 4.47 -0.03 13.78
C GLU A 75 5.67 -0.03 12.80
N GLU A 76 5.96 -1.16 12.18
CA GLU A 76 6.97 -1.24 11.13
C GLU A 76 6.59 -0.40 9.90
N HIS A 77 5.34 -0.50 9.42
CA HIS A 77 4.85 0.35 8.33
C HIS A 77 4.94 1.83 8.67
N ILE A 78 4.51 2.24 9.87
CA ILE A 78 4.63 3.62 10.33
C ILE A 78 6.08 4.09 10.29
N ARG A 79 7.01 3.28 10.78
CA ARG A 79 8.44 3.60 10.77
C ARG A 79 8.97 3.78 9.35
N LEU A 80 8.65 2.86 8.44
CA LEU A 80 9.06 2.92 7.04
C LEU A 80 8.45 4.11 6.32
N MET A 81 7.16 4.38 6.50
CA MET A 81 6.46 5.52 5.88
C MET A 81 7.01 6.87 6.35
N LYS A 82 7.56 6.96 7.56
CA LYS A 82 8.26 8.17 8.06
C LYS A 82 9.64 8.37 7.44
N GLN A 83 10.26 7.29 6.96
CA GLN A 83 11.60 7.31 6.37
C GLN A 83 11.59 7.38 4.85
N HIS A 84 10.50 6.93 4.21
CA HIS A 84 10.39 6.78 2.76
C HIS A 84 9.09 7.39 2.24
N ASP A 85 9.21 8.45 1.45
CA ASP A 85 8.04 9.14 0.87
C ASP A 85 7.38 8.36 -0.27
N ASN A 86 8.07 7.39 -0.83
CA ASN A 86 7.59 6.52 -1.90
C ASN A 86 6.80 5.29 -1.41
N LEU A 87 6.48 5.21 -0.10
CA LEU A 87 5.69 4.12 0.48
C LEU A 87 4.27 4.56 0.82
N TYR A 88 3.31 3.80 0.30
CA TYR A 88 1.88 3.85 0.63
C TYR A 88 1.47 2.59 1.37
N LEU A 89 0.38 2.65 2.12
CA LEU A 89 -0.21 1.50 2.82
C LEU A 89 -1.66 1.29 2.37
N ASP A 90 -1.97 0.11 1.88
CA ASP A 90 -3.33 -0.34 1.57
C ASP A 90 -3.98 -0.96 2.81
N LEU A 91 -5.24 -0.59 3.06
CA LEU A 91 -6.00 -1.04 4.24
C LEU A 91 -6.73 -2.37 4.05
N SER A 92 -6.56 -3.00 2.90
CA SER A 92 -7.23 -4.26 2.59
C SER A 92 -6.85 -5.41 3.54
N GLY A 93 -7.58 -6.51 3.45
CA GLY A 93 -7.26 -7.73 4.18
C GLY A 93 -7.31 -7.59 5.70
N THR A 94 -6.24 -7.97 6.37
CA THR A 94 -6.18 -8.04 7.83
C THR A 94 -5.71 -6.73 8.47
N GLY A 95 -6.30 -6.39 9.61
CA GLY A 95 -5.82 -5.28 10.46
C GLY A 95 -6.84 -4.16 10.67
N LEU A 96 -7.66 -3.81 9.68
CA LEU A 96 -8.64 -2.71 9.78
C LEU A 96 -9.66 -2.92 10.91
N PHE A 97 -10.05 -4.15 11.17
CA PHE A 97 -11.00 -4.51 12.24
C PHE A 97 -10.43 -4.33 13.66
N ARG A 98 -9.14 -4.07 13.81
CA ARG A 98 -8.53 -3.86 15.13
C ARG A 98 -8.82 -2.46 15.63
N LEU A 99 -9.33 -2.37 16.86
CA LEU A 99 -9.68 -1.11 17.50
C LEU A 99 -8.51 -0.12 17.49
N GLY A 100 -8.74 1.04 16.93
CA GLY A 100 -7.80 2.16 16.95
C GLY A 100 -6.66 2.11 15.93
N VAL A 101 -6.47 1.04 15.16
CA VAL A 101 -5.36 0.90 14.21
C VAL A 101 -5.34 2.05 13.20
N LEU A 102 -6.44 2.29 12.50
CA LEU A 102 -6.46 3.33 11.47
C LEU A 102 -6.30 4.73 12.06
N ARG A 103 -6.93 5.01 13.21
CA ARG A 103 -6.74 6.29 13.90
C ARG A 103 -5.28 6.48 14.30
N HIS A 104 -4.62 5.42 14.77
CA HIS A 104 -3.20 5.46 15.10
C HIS A 104 -2.36 5.74 13.85
N LEU A 105 -2.58 5.02 12.76
CA LEU A 105 -1.91 5.24 11.47
C LEU A 105 -2.05 6.71 11.02
N VAL A 106 -3.28 7.22 10.92
CA VAL A 106 -3.54 8.61 10.49
C VAL A 106 -2.87 9.63 11.41
N THR A 107 -2.86 9.37 12.73
CA THR A 107 -2.17 10.26 13.68
C THR A 107 -0.66 10.28 13.47
N GLN A 108 -0.07 9.15 13.06
CA GLN A 108 1.38 9.01 12.92
C GLN A 108 1.93 9.44 11.56
N VAL A 109 1.20 9.19 10.48
CA VAL A 109 1.71 9.38 9.10
C VAL A 109 0.79 10.24 8.21
N GLY A 110 -0.32 10.78 8.75
CA GLY A 110 -1.33 11.50 7.96
C GLY A 110 -2.23 10.54 7.17
N ALA A 111 -3.15 11.11 6.39
CA ALA A 111 -4.09 10.35 5.56
C ALA A 111 -3.62 10.20 4.10
N GLU A 112 -2.63 10.96 3.68
CA GLU A 112 -2.26 11.22 2.28
C GLU A 112 -1.64 10.00 1.57
N ARG A 113 -1.10 9.06 2.33
CA ARG A 113 -0.44 7.86 1.81
C ARG A 113 -1.08 6.56 2.29
N ILE A 114 -2.36 6.64 2.67
CA ILE A 114 -3.17 5.48 3.05
C ILE A 114 -4.23 5.28 1.97
N LEU A 115 -4.38 4.05 1.49
CA LEU A 115 -5.32 3.67 0.43
C LEU A 115 -6.40 2.75 1.00
N PHE A 116 -7.64 2.95 0.58
CA PHE A 116 -8.72 2.01 0.87
C PHE A 116 -8.70 0.84 -0.11
N GLY A 117 -8.72 -0.37 0.41
CA GLY A 117 -8.86 -1.61 -0.33
C GLY A 117 -9.69 -2.62 0.47
N THR A 118 -10.16 -3.67 -0.16
CA THR A 118 -11.03 -4.68 0.47
C THR A 118 -10.46 -6.08 0.45
N ASP A 119 -9.48 -6.36 -0.39
CA ASP A 119 -8.97 -7.71 -0.61
C ASP A 119 -10.05 -8.67 -1.17
N SER A 120 -10.97 -8.13 -1.98
CA SER A 120 -12.00 -8.95 -2.64
C SER A 120 -11.35 -9.92 -3.65
N PRO A 121 -11.78 -11.20 -3.72
CA PRO A 121 -12.97 -11.78 -3.09
C PRO A 121 -12.77 -12.41 -1.69
N TRP A 122 -11.57 -12.28 -1.09
CA TRP A 122 -11.28 -12.86 0.23
C TRP A 122 -12.09 -12.20 1.35
N MET A 123 -12.30 -10.88 1.24
CA MET A 123 -13.08 -10.10 2.19
C MET A 123 -14.33 -9.52 1.52
N ASP A 124 -15.42 -9.41 2.28
CA ASP A 124 -16.64 -8.76 1.82
C ASP A 124 -16.47 -7.25 1.70
N GLN A 125 -16.70 -6.71 0.50
CA GLN A 125 -16.51 -5.29 0.19
C GLN A 125 -17.42 -4.38 1.02
N ARG A 126 -18.68 -4.77 1.19
CA ARG A 126 -19.65 -3.97 1.93
C ARG A 126 -19.29 -3.92 3.41
N HIS A 127 -18.93 -5.06 3.97
CA HIS A 127 -18.51 -5.14 5.37
C HIS A 127 -17.27 -4.28 5.63
N THR A 128 -16.27 -4.36 4.77
CA THR A 128 -15.04 -3.56 4.89
C THR A 128 -15.32 -2.07 4.79
N LEU A 129 -16.19 -1.65 3.87
CA LEU A 129 -16.61 -0.25 3.73
C LEU A 129 -17.38 0.24 4.96
N ASP A 130 -18.33 -0.53 5.46
CA ASP A 130 -19.12 -0.16 6.64
C ASP A 130 -18.23 -0.04 7.89
N LEU A 131 -17.25 -0.93 8.07
CA LEU A 131 -16.23 -0.81 9.12
C LEU A 131 -15.41 0.48 8.99
N PHE A 132 -14.97 0.79 7.78
CA PHE A 132 -14.19 2.01 7.53
C PHE A 132 -15.01 3.27 7.85
N LEU A 133 -16.23 3.36 7.36
CA LEU A 133 -17.10 4.51 7.55
C LEU A 133 -17.51 4.73 9.02
N ALA A 134 -17.51 3.67 9.83
CA ALA A 134 -17.77 3.75 11.26
C ALA A 134 -16.59 4.31 12.07
N LEU A 135 -15.42 4.47 11.48
CA LEU A 135 -14.24 4.96 12.20
C LEU A 135 -14.31 6.48 12.40
N PRO A 136 -13.88 6.98 13.58
CA PRO A 136 -13.95 8.40 13.93
C PRO A 136 -12.80 9.20 13.27
N LEU A 137 -12.87 9.34 11.96
CA LEU A 137 -11.98 10.18 11.16
C LEU A 137 -12.72 11.43 10.70
N SER A 138 -11.98 12.50 10.38
CA SER A 138 -12.58 13.66 9.73
C SER A 138 -13.10 13.31 8.34
N PRO A 139 -14.13 14.01 7.81
CA PRO A 139 -14.61 13.80 6.45
C PRO A 139 -13.50 13.92 5.39
N GLU A 140 -12.56 14.84 5.59
CA GLU A 140 -11.43 15.08 4.71
C GLU A 140 -10.49 13.85 4.68
N ALA A 141 -10.14 13.32 5.86
CA ALA A 141 -9.31 12.12 5.97
C ALA A 141 -10.02 10.88 5.39
N GLN A 142 -11.34 10.76 5.60
CA GLN A 142 -12.12 9.70 4.98
C GLN A 142 -12.10 9.79 3.46
N ALA A 143 -12.33 10.96 2.88
CA ALA A 143 -12.31 11.16 1.43
C ALA A 143 -10.92 10.90 0.86
N ARG A 144 -9.86 11.35 1.51
CA ARG A 144 -8.48 11.06 1.13
C ARG A 144 -8.23 9.58 1.01
N ILE A 145 -8.53 8.82 2.06
CA ILE A 145 -8.26 7.38 2.12
C ILE A 145 -9.16 6.60 1.16
N LEU A 146 -10.46 6.94 1.08
CA LEU A 146 -11.43 6.20 0.28
C LEU A 146 -11.15 6.26 -1.22
N TYR A 147 -10.76 7.44 -1.75
CA TYR A 147 -10.64 7.57 -3.20
C TYR A 147 -9.63 8.61 -3.68
N GLN A 148 -9.43 9.74 -2.99
CA GLN A 148 -8.60 10.84 -3.53
C GLN A 148 -7.15 10.43 -3.73
N ASN A 149 -6.55 9.75 -2.75
CA ASN A 149 -5.18 9.26 -2.88
C ASN A 149 -5.01 8.28 -4.04
N ALA A 150 -5.97 7.37 -4.23
CA ALA A 150 -5.95 6.42 -5.35
C ALA A 150 -6.09 7.14 -6.70
N LEU A 151 -6.98 8.13 -6.80
CA LEU A 151 -7.14 8.93 -8.02
C LEU A 151 -5.85 9.67 -8.38
N GLU A 152 -5.21 10.30 -7.42
CA GLU A 152 -3.94 11.00 -7.62
C GLU A 152 -2.84 10.01 -8.01
N LEU A 153 -2.69 8.93 -7.24
CA LEU A 153 -1.63 7.94 -7.41
C LEU A 153 -1.72 7.21 -8.77
N TYR A 154 -2.93 6.83 -9.17
CA TYR A 154 -3.15 6.09 -10.42
C TYR A 154 -3.42 6.98 -11.63
N GLY A 155 -3.45 8.31 -11.46
CA GLY A 155 -3.73 9.27 -12.53
C GLY A 155 -5.14 9.16 -13.09
N LEU A 156 -6.14 8.93 -12.24
CA LEU A 156 -7.53 8.69 -12.61
C LEU A 156 -8.43 9.92 -12.38
N GLN A 157 -7.88 11.12 -12.19
CA GLN A 157 -8.64 12.33 -11.86
C GLN A 157 -9.71 12.68 -12.91
N THR A 158 -9.46 12.33 -14.18
CA THR A 158 -10.40 12.58 -15.30
C THR A 158 -11.59 11.64 -15.34
N TRP A 159 -11.65 10.64 -14.47
CA TRP A 159 -12.73 9.64 -14.45
C TRP A 159 -13.94 10.08 -13.61
N ILE A 160 -13.84 11.23 -12.91
CA ILE A 160 -14.90 11.75 -12.01
C ILE A 160 -15.62 12.99 -12.62
N GLU A 161 -15.18 13.45 -13.78
CA GLU A 161 -15.89 14.47 -14.58
C GLU A 161 -16.96 13.81 -15.45
#